data_42472d7f1b90d16f0ed88398ce98acc4
#
_entry.id   42472d7f1b90d16f0ed88398ce98acc4
#
_cell.length_a   1.000
_cell.length_b   1.000
_cell.length_c   1.000
_cell.angle_alpha   90.00
_cell.angle_beta   90.00
_cell.angle_gamma   90.00
#
_symmetry.space_group_name_H-M   'P 1'
#
loop_
_entity.id
_entity.type
_entity.pdbx_description
1 polymer ?
#
loop_
_entity_poly.entity_id
_entity_poly.type
_entity_poly.pdbx_seq_one_letter_code
_entity_poly.pdbx_strand_id
1 'polypeptide(L)'
;MIYFLINNEYELCDALIHSKELGKENVFFIIIKHRDINLDMLGDGYLLFESPFVSRFGYVDLLSIWRIVKNIRQLNKGNSDTLIAYSLYDPINVLILLQFKSKLSQIYLFITAPMLY
;
A
#
# COMPACT_ATOMS: atom_id res chain seq x y z
N MET A 1 -8.25 -3.09 11.69
CA MET A 1 -7.93 -3.41 10.28
C MET A 1 -6.45 -3.25 10.03
N ILE A 2 -5.87 -4.20 9.39
CA ILE A 2 -4.45 -4.20 9.03
C ILE A 2 -4.34 -3.94 7.54
N TYR A 3 -3.62 -2.89 7.16
CA TYR A 3 -3.43 -2.49 5.76
C TYR A 3 -2.02 -2.84 5.32
N PHE A 4 -1.90 -3.54 4.20
CA PHE A 4 -0.62 -3.81 3.55
C PHE A 4 -0.45 -2.89 2.35
N LEU A 5 0.62 -2.10 2.33
CA LEU A 5 0.97 -1.22 1.22
C LEU A 5 1.96 -1.94 0.31
N ILE A 6 1.53 -2.23 -0.93
CA ILE A 6 2.21 -3.14 -1.84
C ILE A 6 2.55 -2.42 -3.14
N ASN A 7 3.77 -2.60 -3.62
CA ASN A 7 4.28 -1.94 -4.83
C ASN A 7 4.70 -2.93 -5.93
N ASN A 8 4.80 -4.22 -5.62
CA ASN A 8 5.21 -5.23 -6.60
C ASN A 8 4.69 -6.62 -6.20
N GLU A 9 4.84 -7.60 -7.10
CA GLU A 9 4.38 -8.96 -6.84
C GLU A 9 5.08 -9.65 -5.69
N TYR A 10 6.35 -9.35 -5.47
CA TYR A 10 7.11 -9.93 -4.37
C TYR A 10 6.50 -9.54 -3.03
N GLU A 11 6.21 -8.25 -2.86
CA GLU A 11 5.56 -7.74 -1.66
C GLU A 11 4.16 -8.32 -1.50
N LEU A 12 3.42 -8.47 -2.61
CA LEU A 12 2.09 -9.07 -2.58
C LEU A 12 2.13 -10.53 -2.10
N CYS A 13 3.08 -11.33 -2.59
CA CYS A 13 3.21 -12.72 -2.17
C CYS A 13 3.52 -12.81 -0.67
N ASP A 14 4.43 -11.98 -0.19
CA ASP A 14 4.77 -11.95 1.24
C ASP A 14 3.57 -11.53 2.09
N ALA A 15 2.85 -10.51 1.66
CA ALA A 15 1.66 -10.04 2.37
C ALA A 15 0.55 -11.10 2.41
N LEU A 16 0.38 -11.86 1.31
CA LEU A 16 -0.60 -12.94 1.28
C LEU A 16 -0.27 -14.05 2.29
N ILE A 17 1.00 -14.36 2.45
CA ILE A 17 1.43 -15.34 3.46
C ILE A 17 1.06 -14.85 4.86
N HIS A 18 1.36 -13.60 5.17
CA HIS A 18 1.03 -13.02 6.48
C HIS A 18 -0.47 -12.89 6.69
N SER A 19 -1.24 -12.60 5.64
CA SER A 19 -2.69 -12.45 5.76
C SER A 19 -3.39 -13.74 6.17
N LYS A 20 -2.84 -14.90 5.82
CA LYS A 20 -3.38 -16.20 6.24
C LYS A 20 -3.28 -16.38 7.75
N GLU A 21 -2.22 -15.87 8.35
CA GLU A 21 -2.01 -15.94 9.80
C GLU A 21 -2.86 -14.94 10.56
N LEU A 22 -3.10 -13.77 9.96
CA LEU A 22 -3.82 -12.65 10.60
C LEU A 22 -5.34 -12.76 10.45
N GLY A 23 -5.82 -13.58 9.51
CA GLY A 23 -7.23 -13.66 9.16
C GLY A 23 -7.59 -12.69 8.04
N LYS A 24 -8.18 -13.19 6.96
CA LYS A 24 -8.49 -12.39 5.76
C LYS A 24 -9.45 -11.25 6.04
N GLU A 25 -10.36 -11.43 6.98
CA GLU A 25 -11.35 -10.41 7.36
C GLU A 25 -10.73 -9.22 8.09
N ASN A 26 -9.49 -9.37 8.58
CA ASN A 26 -8.78 -8.32 9.32
C ASN A 26 -7.77 -7.57 8.46
N VAL A 27 -7.63 -7.95 7.20
CA VAL A 27 -6.58 -7.46 6.31
C VAL A 27 -7.17 -6.80 5.08
N PHE A 28 -6.56 -5.70 4.65
CA PHE A 28 -6.93 -5.00 3.43
C PHE A 28 -5.65 -4.59 2.70
N PHE A 29 -5.63 -4.73 1.37
CA PHE A 29 -4.45 -4.44 0.56
C PHE A 29 -4.60 -3.10 -0.15
N ILE A 30 -3.55 -2.27 -0.10
CA ILE A 30 -3.43 -1.04 -0.87
C ILE A 30 -2.30 -1.27 -1.87
N ILE A 31 -2.63 -1.30 -3.16
CA ILE A 31 -1.68 -1.67 -4.21
C ILE A 31 -1.39 -0.46 -5.09
N ILE A 32 -0.11 -0.11 -5.20
CA ILE A 32 0.37 0.92 -6.11
C ILE A 32 1.02 0.21 -7.30
N LYS A 33 0.38 0.28 -8.44
CA LYS A 33 0.80 -0.44 -9.64
C LYS A 33 1.86 0.35 -10.38
N HIS A 34 3.08 -0.17 -10.41
CA HIS A 34 4.19 0.33 -11.25
C HIS A 34 4.37 -0.54 -12.49
N ARG A 35 4.02 -1.80 -12.38
CA ARG A 35 4.08 -2.82 -13.42
C ARG A 35 2.88 -3.73 -13.26
N ASP A 36 2.63 -4.60 -14.23
CA ASP A 36 1.56 -5.58 -14.13
C ASP A 36 1.76 -6.48 -12.92
N ILE A 37 0.70 -6.63 -12.15
CA ILE A 37 0.66 -7.47 -10.95
C ILE A 37 -0.52 -8.42 -11.08
N ASN A 38 -0.28 -9.70 -10.77
CA ASN A 38 -1.35 -10.69 -10.77
C ASN A 38 -2.20 -10.54 -9.51
N LEU A 39 -3.45 -10.10 -9.67
CA LEU A 39 -4.37 -9.84 -8.58
C LEU A 39 -5.39 -10.96 -8.34
N ASP A 40 -5.28 -12.06 -9.03
CA ASP A 40 -6.29 -13.13 -9.04
C ASP A 40 -6.54 -13.73 -7.65
N MET A 41 -5.56 -13.69 -6.76
CA MET A 41 -5.65 -14.29 -5.43
C MET A 41 -6.21 -13.35 -4.36
N LEU A 42 -6.51 -12.10 -4.69
CA LEU A 42 -6.86 -11.09 -3.70
C LEU A 42 -8.34 -11.05 -3.31
N GLY A 43 -9.22 -11.55 -4.16
CA GLY A 43 -10.66 -11.36 -3.95
C GLY A 43 -11.02 -9.88 -4.05
N ASP A 44 -11.85 -9.39 -3.12
CA ASP A 44 -12.38 -8.03 -3.15
C ASP A 44 -11.75 -7.08 -2.12
N GLY A 45 -10.83 -7.56 -1.31
CA GLY A 45 -10.27 -6.79 -0.19
C GLY A 45 -9.07 -5.94 -0.55
N TYR A 46 -9.15 -5.14 -1.62
CA TYR A 46 -8.03 -4.29 -2.01
C TYR A 46 -8.46 -3.02 -2.74
N LEU A 47 -7.57 -2.00 -2.70
CA LEU A 47 -7.63 -0.83 -3.58
C LEU A 47 -6.41 -0.87 -4.51
N LEU A 48 -6.63 -0.58 -5.78
CA LEU A 48 -5.57 -0.53 -6.78
C LEU A 48 -5.45 0.90 -7.32
N PHE A 49 -4.24 1.45 -7.27
CA PHE A 49 -3.92 2.75 -7.85
C PHE A 49 -2.78 2.60 -8.84
N GLU A 50 -2.86 3.33 -9.97
CA GLU A 50 -1.71 3.49 -10.85
C GLU A 50 -0.71 4.43 -10.20
N SER A 51 0.61 4.17 -10.36
CA SER A 51 1.62 5.05 -9.82
C SER A 51 1.57 6.41 -10.53
N PRO A 52 1.42 7.53 -9.80
CA PRO A 52 1.35 8.84 -10.42
C PRO A 52 2.72 9.35 -10.90
N PHE A 53 3.80 8.64 -10.60
CA PHE A 53 5.16 9.04 -10.94
C PHE A 53 5.71 8.30 -12.17
N VAL A 54 4.95 7.38 -12.74
CA VAL A 54 5.33 6.66 -13.97
C VAL A 54 4.69 7.37 -15.15
N SER A 55 5.37 8.36 -15.71
CA SER A 55 4.92 9.09 -16.87
C SER A 55 5.98 9.04 -17.96
N ARG A 56 5.55 8.82 -19.22
CA ARG A 56 6.43 8.90 -20.40
C ARG A 56 7.04 10.28 -20.57
N PHE A 57 6.37 11.31 -20.07
CA PHE A 57 6.75 12.71 -20.24
C PHE A 57 7.46 13.28 -19.02
N GLY A 58 7.70 12.47 -18.00
CA GLY A 58 8.45 12.88 -16.81
C GLY A 58 7.74 13.85 -15.89
N TYR A 59 6.42 14.02 -16.01
CA TYR A 59 5.67 14.86 -15.09
C TYR A 59 4.82 14.02 -14.12
N VAL A 60 4.48 14.61 -12.99
CA VAL A 60 3.69 13.97 -11.95
C VAL A 60 2.22 14.27 -12.17
N ASP A 61 1.36 13.25 -12.06
CA ASP A 61 -0.08 13.42 -12.16
C ASP A 61 -0.65 13.83 -10.79
N LEU A 62 -0.78 15.13 -10.58
CA LEU A 62 -1.25 15.70 -9.32
C LEU A 62 -2.69 15.31 -9.00
N LEU A 63 -3.53 15.13 -10.01
CA LEU A 63 -4.92 14.71 -9.80
C LEU A 63 -4.98 13.28 -9.26
N SER A 64 -4.14 12.38 -9.79
CA SER A 64 -4.03 11.01 -9.29
C SER A 64 -3.53 10.98 -7.85
N ILE A 65 -2.55 11.81 -7.50
CA ILE A 65 -2.06 11.91 -6.13
C ILE A 65 -3.19 12.33 -5.19
N TRP A 66 -3.96 13.34 -5.58
CA TRP A 66 -5.08 13.82 -4.75
C TRP A 66 -6.13 12.74 -4.53
N ARG A 67 -6.46 11.98 -5.60
CA ARG A 67 -7.41 10.86 -5.49
C ARG A 67 -6.92 9.78 -4.53
N ILE A 68 -5.64 9.43 -4.62
CA ILE A 68 -5.05 8.44 -3.73
C ILE A 68 -5.15 8.88 -2.28
N VAL A 69 -4.72 10.11 -1.98
CA VAL A 69 -4.76 10.66 -0.63
C VAL A 69 -6.20 10.69 -0.10
N LYS A 70 -7.15 11.12 -0.91
CA LYS A 70 -8.56 11.19 -0.53
C LYS A 70 -9.11 9.80 -0.18
N ASN A 71 -8.84 8.80 -1.02
CA ASN A 71 -9.32 7.43 -0.78
C ASN A 71 -8.68 6.83 0.48
N ILE A 72 -7.40 7.07 0.69
CA ILE A 72 -6.71 6.58 1.89
C ILE A 72 -7.29 7.21 3.16
N ARG A 73 -7.59 8.50 3.14
CA ARG A 73 -8.23 9.16 4.29
C ARG A 73 -9.59 8.58 4.62
N GLN A 74 -10.33 8.15 3.61
CA GLN A 74 -11.65 7.52 3.81
C GLN A 74 -11.56 6.13 4.41
N LEU A 75 -10.50 5.38 4.09
CA LEU A 75 -10.26 4.05 4.64
C LEU A 75 -9.87 4.08 6.11
N ASN A 76 -8.92 4.94 6.46
CA ASN A 76 -8.32 4.96 7.78
C ASN A 76 -9.19 5.77 8.74
N LYS A 77 -9.93 5.06 9.60
CA LYS A 77 -10.93 5.66 10.49
C LYS A 77 -10.47 5.85 11.93
N GLY A 78 -9.27 5.45 12.29
CA GLY A 78 -8.86 5.65 13.66
C GLY A 78 -7.50 5.05 14.04
N ASN A 79 -7.21 5.14 15.35
CA ASN A 79 -5.93 4.70 15.91
C ASN A 79 -5.83 3.18 16.11
N SER A 80 -6.90 2.44 15.85
CA SER A 80 -6.87 0.98 15.91
C SER A 80 -6.34 0.33 14.63
N ASP A 81 -6.15 1.12 13.57
CA ASP A 81 -5.66 0.60 12.30
C ASP A 81 -4.14 0.48 12.31
N THR A 82 -3.63 -0.46 11.54
CA THR A 82 -2.19 -0.71 11.38
C THR A 82 -1.83 -0.69 9.91
N LEU A 83 -0.75 -0.01 9.57
CA LEU A 83 -0.19 0.00 8.21
C LEU A 83 1.13 -0.76 8.20
N ILE A 84 1.26 -1.70 7.27
CA ILE A 84 2.50 -2.42 7.03
C ILE A 84 3.00 -2.05 5.63
N ALA A 85 4.18 -1.47 5.54
CA ALA A 85 4.81 -1.08 4.29
C ALA A 85 6.12 -1.83 4.10
N TYR A 86 6.52 -2.04 2.84
CA TYR A 86 7.75 -2.74 2.50
C TYR A 86 8.87 -1.81 2.04
N SER A 87 8.52 -0.60 1.63
CA SER A 87 9.50 0.35 1.09
C SER A 87 9.02 1.78 1.30
N LEU A 88 9.98 2.69 1.52
CA LEU A 88 9.72 4.12 1.56
C LEU A 88 10.37 4.86 0.38
N TYR A 89 10.90 4.13 -0.60
CA TYR A 89 11.56 4.75 -1.76
C TYR A 89 10.60 5.49 -2.68
N ASP A 90 9.37 5.00 -2.81
CA ASP A 90 8.39 5.66 -3.64
C ASP A 90 7.76 6.82 -2.88
N PRO A 91 7.75 8.05 -3.42
CA PRO A 91 7.12 9.19 -2.74
C PRO A 91 5.65 8.96 -2.40
N ILE A 92 4.91 8.19 -3.21
CA ILE A 92 3.51 7.90 -2.90
C ILE A 92 3.37 7.05 -1.64
N ASN A 93 4.31 6.14 -1.37
CA ASN A 93 4.31 5.37 -0.13
C ASN A 93 4.46 6.28 1.08
N VAL A 94 5.33 7.29 0.99
CA VAL A 94 5.51 8.27 2.07
C VAL A 94 4.23 9.07 2.30
N LEU A 95 3.56 9.50 1.24
CA LEU A 95 2.30 10.24 1.35
C LEU A 95 1.21 9.40 2.02
N ILE A 96 1.09 8.12 1.65
CA ILE A 96 0.13 7.20 2.25
C ILE A 96 0.46 7.00 3.73
N LEU A 97 1.73 6.77 4.04
CA LEU A 97 2.19 6.59 5.42
C LEU A 97 1.84 7.82 6.28
N LEU A 98 2.01 9.02 5.76
CA LEU A 98 1.68 10.25 6.47
C LEU A 98 0.17 10.36 6.77
N GLN A 99 -0.69 9.86 5.87
CA GLN A 99 -2.13 9.84 6.13
C GLN A 99 -2.48 8.92 7.30
N PHE A 100 -1.85 7.76 7.38
CA PHE A 100 -2.03 6.85 8.51
C PHE A 100 -1.47 7.43 9.81
N LYS A 101 -0.29 8.04 9.74
CA LYS A 101 0.33 8.68 10.90
C LYS A 101 -0.53 9.80 11.46
N SER A 102 -1.17 10.58 10.62
CA SER A 102 -2.03 11.69 11.05
C SER A 102 -3.26 11.20 11.83
N LYS A 103 -3.66 9.93 11.66
CA LYS A 103 -4.76 9.31 12.39
C LYS A 103 -4.28 8.49 13.59
N LEU A 104 -3.02 8.62 13.98
CA LEU A 104 -2.39 7.91 15.10
C LEU A 104 -2.39 6.38 14.93
N SER A 105 -2.41 5.90 13.68
CA SER A 105 -2.30 4.49 13.37
C SER A 105 -0.91 3.96 13.67
N GLN A 106 -0.80 2.67 13.96
CA GLN A 106 0.50 2.01 14.09
C GLN A 106 1.07 1.74 12.70
N ILE A 107 2.38 1.94 12.55
CA ILE A 107 3.06 1.78 11.27
C ILE A 107 4.27 0.86 11.46
N TYR A 108 4.35 -0.17 10.61
CA TYR A 108 5.48 -1.11 10.59
C TYR A 108 6.10 -1.12 9.21
N LEU A 109 7.42 -1.19 9.16
CA LEU A 109 8.17 -1.33 7.92
C LEU A 109 8.79 -2.72 7.89
N PHE A 110 8.40 -3.54 6.89
CA PHE A 110 9.01 -4.85 6.69
C PHE A 110 10.17 -4.72 5.68
N ILE A 111 11.32 -5.25 6.04
CA ILE A 111 12.47 -5.33 5.15
C ILE A 111 12.51 -6.74 4.58
N THR A 112 12.39 -6.87 3.26
CA THR A 112 12.45 -8.17 2.59
C THR A 112 13.88 -8.49 2.20
N ALA A 113 14.19 -9.79 2.07
CA ALA A 113 15.53 -10.25 1.74
C ALA A 113 16.12 -9.63 0.46
N PRO A 114 15.36 -9.45 -0.64
CA PRO A 114 15.88 -8.82 -1.85
C PRO A 114 16.37 -7.39 -1.66
N MET A 115 15.98 -6.72 -0.62
CA MET A 115 16.41 -5.35 -0.34
C MET A 115 17.80 -5.27 0.30
N LEU A 116 18.39 -6.40 0.60
CA LEU A 116 19.71 -6.47 1.23
C LEU A 116 20.87 -6.46 0.21
N TYR A 117 20.57 -6.42 -1.06
CA TYR A 117 21.59 -6.41 -2.11
C TYR A 117 21.84 -5.03 -2.66
#